data_54156c9f4fd7f19d02e12413d9e9eb7c
#
_entry.id   54156c9f4fd7f19d02e12413d9e9eb7c
#
_cell.length_a   1.000
_cell.length_b   1.000
_cell.length_c   1.000
_cell.angle_alpha   90.00
_cell.angle_beta   90.00
_cell.angle_gamma   90.00
#
_symmetry.space_group_name_H-M   'P 1'
#
loop_
_entity.id
_entity.type
_entity.pdbx_description
1 polymer ?
#
loop_
_entity_poly.entity_id
_entity_poly.type
_entity_poly.pdbx_seq_one_letter_code
_entity_poly.pdbx_strand_id
1 'polypeptide(L)'
;MPRVRADDYDSKASTILDSAAALFAEVGYPGAKMQDIAAACGASKSMLYHYFATKDELLFAMLEEHLEQVLAALQEAVATVGTAEQRFAALVQAYTQKSAQSRRRHMIAMNDVKYLPEGMRQPLIELQRRVVEVATELLRSLRPGMPRRVYKPYTMLLIGMLNWTDVWYRNEGPMKPKELCERITQLFLHGFLAEGAA
;
A
#
# COMPACT_ATOMS: atom_id res chain seq x y z
N MET A 1 16.52 10.22 -29.21
CA MET A 1 17.20 9.39 -28.21
C MET A 1 17.08 9.89 -26.74
N PRO A 2 15.99 10.54 -26.29
CA PRO A 2 15.79 10.88 -24.86
C PRO A 2 15.19 9.73 -24.02
N ARG A 3 14.40 8.85 -24.64
CA ARG A 3 13.60 7.82 -23.93
C ARG A 3 14.42 6.74 -23.22
N VAL A 4 15.51 6.28 -23.81
CA VAL A 4 16.40 5.25 -23.21
C VAL A 4 17.11 5.74 -21.94
N ARG A 5 17.41 7.05 -21.83
CA ARG A 5 18.03 7.61 -20.62
C ARG A 5 17.05 7.76 -19.46
N ALA A 6 15.77 8.05 -19.74
CA ALA A 6 14.73 8.13 -18.72
C ALA A 6 14.42 6.73 -18.16
N ASP A 7 14.25 5.73 -19.03
CA ASP A 7 13.97 4.35 -18.62
C ASP A 7 15.11 3.75 -17.75
N ASP A 8 16.38 4.08 -18.06
CA ASP A 8 17.53 3.66 -17.23
C ASP A 8 17.59 4.40 -15.88
N TYR A 9 17.19 5.67 -15.85
CA TYR A 9 17.11 6.46 -14.62
C TYR A 9 16.04 5.90 -13.68
N ASP A 10 14.83 5.66 -14.19
CA ASP A 10 13.70 5.14 -13.41
C ASP A 10 13.98 3.72 -12.91
N SER A 11 14.61 2.87 -13.72
CA SER A 11 15.01 1.52 -13.32
C SER A 11 16.02 1.54 -12.18
N LYS A 12 17.01 2.43 -12.22
CA LYS A 12 18.00 2.60 -11.14
C LYS A 12 17.38 3.17 -9.87
N ALA A 13 16.51 4.17 -10.01
CA ALA A 13 15.78 4.73 -8.87
C ALA A 13 14.97 3.63 -8.16
N SER A 14 14.22 2.80 -8.90
CA SER A 14 13.47 1.67 -8.36
C SER A 14 14.37 0.67 -7.62
N THR A 15 15.54 0.33 -8.18
CA THR A 15 16.52 -0.57 -7.54
C THR A 15 17.02 0.01 -6.21
N ILE A 16 17.27 1.31 -6.15
CA ILE A 16 17.68 2.00 -4.92
C ILE A 16 16.56 1.92 -3.88
N LEU A 17 15.31 2.19 -4.29
CA LEU A 17 14.15 2.13 -3.39
C LEU A 17 13.92 0.72 -2.83
N ASP A 18 14.09 -0.33 -3.63
CA ASP A 18 13.97 -1.72 -3.18
C ASP A 18 15.07 -2.11 -2.18
N SER A 19 16.31 -1.69 -2.45
CA SER A 19 17.44 -1.94 -1.54
C SER A 19 17.25 -1.19 -0.22
N ALA A 20 16.75 0.04 -0.28
CA ALA A 20 16.42 0.82 0.91
C ALA A 20 15.27 0.19 1.71
N ALA A 21 14.23 -0.30 1.03
CA ALA A 21 13.12 -1.00 1.68
C ALA A 21 13.58 -2.28 2.40
N ALA A 22 14.52 -3.02 1.80
CA ALA A 22 15.11 -4.18 2.45
C ALA A 22 15.88 -3.79 3.72
N LEU A 23 16.72 -2.77 3.65
CA LEU A 23 17.50 -2.31 4.78
C LEU A 23 16.63 -1.70 5.88
N PHE A 24 15.62 -0.89 5.53
CA PHE A 24 14.68 -0.33 6.52
C PHE A 24 13.88 -1.43 7.22
N ALA A 25 13.51 -2.51 6.51
CA ALA A 25 12.83 -3.65 7.12
C ALA A 25 13.73 -4.44 8.09
N GLU A 26 15.06 -4.44 7.86
CA GLU A 26 16.03 -5.20 8.65
C GLU A 26 16.49 -4.44 9.91
N VAL A 27 16.91 -3.18 9.75
CA VAL A 27 17.53 -2.40 10.85
C VAL A 27 16.67 -1.22 11.31
N GLY A 28 15.48 -1.04 10.75
CA GLY A 28 14.59 0.10 10.96
C GLY A 28 15.07 1.36 10.24
N TYR A 29 14.12 2.27 9.94
CA TYR A 29 14.46 3.55 9.33
C TYR A 29 15.51 4.35 10.14
N PRO A 30 15.41 4.49 11.47
CA PRO A 30 16.42 5.25 12.24
C PRO A 30 17.84 4.66 12.15
N GLY A 31 17.95 3.33 12.11
CA GLY A 31 19.25 2.62 12.09
C GLY A 31 19.94 2.62 10.73
N ALA A 32 19.20 2.74 9.65
CA ALA A 32 19.71 2.69 8.29
C ALA A 32 20.51 3.97 7.93
N LYS A 33 21.62 3.80 7.22
CA LYS A 33 22.47 4.91 6.74
C LYS A 33 22.51 4.90 5.22
N MET A 34 22.61 6.08 4.60
CA MET A 34 22.71 6.25 3.15
C MET A 34 23.87 5.45 2.54
N GLN A 35 25.00 5.35 3.23
CA GLN A 35 26.14 4.56 2.75
C GLN A 35 25.86 3.06 2.68
N ASP A 36 25.04 2.53 3.63
CA ASP A 36 24.69 1.12 3.66
C ASP A 36 23.67 0.79 2.55
N ILE A 37 22.77 1.73 2.26
CA ILE A 37 21.85 1.65 1.11
C ILE A 37 22.65 1.65 -0.21
N ALA A 38 23.62 2.55 -0.36
CA ALA A 38 24.48 2.60 -1.55
C ALA A 38 25.21 1.26 -1.77
N ALA A 39 25.80 0.71 -0.70
CA ALA A 39 26.46 -0.59 -0.75
C ALA A 39 25.48 -1.72 -1.13
N ALA A 40 24.27 -1.74 -0.57
CA ALA A 40 23.26 -2.76 -0.82
C ALA A 40 22.76 -2.76 -2.28
N CYS A 41 22.69 -1.59 -2.95
CA CYS A 41 22.30 -1.49 -4.37
C CYS A 41 23.48 -1.48 -5.35
N GLY A 42 24.70 -1.69 -4.88
CA GLY A 42 25.90 -1.65 -5.73
C GLY A 42 26.21 -0.27 -6.33
N ALA A 43 25.67 0.80 -5.74
CA ALA A 43 25.88 2.17 -6.20
C ALA A 43 27.05 2.84 -5.45
N SER A 44 27.72 3.79 -6.10
CA SER A 44 28.62 4.70 -5.38
C SER A 44 27.80 5.64 -4.49
N LYS A 45 28.42 6.13 -3.41
CA LYS A 45 27.79 7.14 -2.54
C LYS A 45 27.36 8.37 -3.34
N SER A 46 28.21 8.85 -4.26
CA SER A 46 27.90 9.98 -5.13
C SER A 46 26.69 9.71 -6.03
N MET A 47 26.57 8.49 -6.58
CA MET A 47 25.41 8.11 -7.38
C MET A 47 24.13 8.13 -6.54
N LEU A 48 24.13 7.53 -5.34
CA LEU A 48 22.94 7.54 -4.47
C LEU A 48 22.49 8.96 -4.17
N TYR A 49 23.41 9.86 -3.78
CA TYR A 49 23.08 11.27 -3.49
C TYR A 49 22.66 12.07 -4.72
N HIS A 50 22.96 11.59 -5.93
CA HIS A 50 22.43 12.18 -7.17
C HIS A 50 20.92 11.88 -7.36
N TYR A 51 20.47 10.69 -6.91
CA TYR A 51 19.04 10.31 -6.96
C TYR A 51 18.23 10.85 -5.77
N PHE A 52 18.79 10.75 -4.58
CA PHE A 52 18.13 11.13 -3.34
C PHE A 52 19.10 11.88 -2.43
N ALA A 53 18.90 13.17 -2.26
CA ALA A 53 19.82 14.01 -1.50
C ALA A 53 19.80 13.68 0.02
N THR A 54 18.70 13.16 0.52
CA THR A 54 18.55 12.79 1.92
C THR A 54 17.87 11.42 2.08
N LYS A 55 18.02 10.83 3.28
CA LYS A 55 17.29 9.61 3.64
C LYS A 55 15.78 9.85 3.71
N ASP A 56 15.36 11.06 4.11
CA ASP A 56 13.96 11.43 4.17
C ASP A 56 13.34 11.52 2.77
N GLU A 57 14.04 12.08 1.79
CA GLU A 57 13.60 12.10 0.39
C GLU A 57 13.47 10.68 -0.19
N LEU A 58 14.41 9.81 0.14
CA LEU A 58 14.36 8.41 -0.29
C LEU A 58 13.17 7.66 0.35
N LEU A 59 12.94 7.86 1.64
CA LEU A 59 11.77 7.28 2.32
C LEU A 59 10.48 7.84 1.72
N PHE A 60 10.40 9.16 1.53
CA PHE A 60 9.23 9.82 0.94
C PHE A 60 8.90 9.24 -0.44
N ALA A 61 9.87 9.22 -1.35
CA ALA A 61 9.68 8.70 -2.71
C ALA A 61 9.22 7.23 -2.72
N MET A 62 9.80 6.39 -1.84
CA MET A 62 9.38 5.00 -1.69
C MET A 62 7.93 4.87 -1.26
N LEU A 63 7.50 5.66 -0.28
CA LEU A 63 6.14 5.62 0.26
C LEU A 63 5.13 6.21 -0.71
N GLU A 64 5.47 7.30 -1.39
CA GLU A 64 4.66 7.94 -2.41
C GLU A 64 4.38 6.97 -3.56
N GLU A 65 5.43 6.40 -4.17
CA GLU A 65 5.30 5.41 -5.24
C GLU A 65 4.42 4.22 -4.84
N HIS A 66 4.65 3.68 -3.63
CA HIS A 66 3.87 2.55 -3.14
C HIS A 66 2.38 2.91 -2.96
N LEU A 67 2.08 4.04 -2.31
CA LEU A 67 0.70 4.47 -2.07
C LEU A 67 -0.02 4.84 -3.36
N GLU A 68 0.67 5.45 -4.34
CA GLU A 68 0.11 5.71 -5.67
C GLU A 68 -0.24 4.41 -6.41
N GLN A 69 0.64 3.40 -6.36
CA GLN A 69 0.39 2.10 -6.95
C GLN A 69 -0.79 1.38 -6.31
N VAL A 70 -0.92 1.44 -4.97
CA VAL A 70 -2.08 0.90 -4.26
C VAL A 70 -3.34 1.63 -4.69
N LEU A 71 -3.33 2.97 -4.67
CA LEU A 71 -4.49 3.79 -5.05
C LEU A 71 -4.95 3.50 -6.48
N ALA A 72 -4.02 3.46 -7.43
CA ALA A 72 -4.33 3.16 -8.83
C ALA A 72 -4.97 1.77 -8.99
N ALA A 73 -4.40 0.74 -8.33
CA ALA A 73 -4.95 -0.61 -8.37
C ALA A 73 -6.37 -0.69 -7.79
N LEU A 74 -6.66 0.04 -6.70
CA LEU A 74 -8.00 0.07 -6.12
C LEU A 74 -8.99 0.82 -7.02
N GLN A 75 -8.58 1.94 -7.61
CA GLN A 75 -9.43 2.69 -8.55
C GLN A 75 -9.78 1.84 -9.77
N GLU A 76 -8.82 1.11 -10.33
CA GLU A 76 -9.06 0.17 -11.42
C GLU A 76 -10.03 -0.95 -11.00
N ALA A 77 -9.82 -1.55 -9.84
CA ALA A 77 -10.67 -2.62 -9.33
C ALA A 77 -12.13 -2.19 -9.16
N VAL A 78 -12.39 -0.98 -8.64
CA VAL A 78 -13.75 -0.50 -8.42
C VAL A 78 -14.40 0.05 -9.71
N ALA A 79 -13.62 0.34 -10.74
CA ALA A 79 -14.13 0.76 -12.05
C ALA A 79 -14.57 -0.42 -12.94
N THR A 80 -14.33 -1.67 -12.53
CA THR A 80 -14.74 -2.86 -13.29
C THR A 80 -16.26 -2.95 -13.42
N VAL A 81 -16.73 -3.50 -14.54
CA VAL A 81 -18.16 -3.79 -14.75
C VAL A 81 -18.58 -4.94 -13.83
N GLY A 82 -19.71 -4.78 -13.13
CA GLY A 82 -20.24 -5.81 -12.25
C GLY A 82 -21.09 -5.28 -11.11
N THR A 83 -21.54 -6.18 -10.23
CA THR A 83 -22.25 -5.80 -9.00
C THR A 83 -21.33 -5.12 -7.98
N ALA A 84 -21.90 -4.45 -6.99
CA ALA A 84 -21.10 -3.83 -5.93
C ALA A 84 -20.27 -4.89 -5.15
N GLU A 85 -20.82 -6.10 -4.94
CA GLU A 85 -20.13 -7.21 -4.29
C GLU A 85 -18.96 -7.73 -5.14
N GLN A 86 -19.12 -7.80 -6.47
CA GLN A 86 -18.03 -8.20 -7.36
C GLN A 86 -16.89 -7.17 -7.35
N ARG A 87 -17.22 -5.87 -7.36
CA ARG A 87 -16.23 -4.80 -7.23
C ARG A 87 -15.55 -4.82 -5.85
N PHE A 88 -16.30 -5.17 -4.80
CA PHE A 88 -15.71 -5.34 -3.46
C PHE A 88 -14.70 -6.50 -3.43
N ALA A 89 -15.04 -7.65 -4.00
CA ALA A 89 -14.12 -8.77 -4.13
C ALA A 89 -12.85 -8.39 -4.93
N ALA A 90 -13.03 -7.63 -6.03
CA ALA A 90 -11.92 -7.11 -6.82
C ALA A 90 -11.03 -6.15 -6.02
N LEU A 91 -11.62 -5.25 -5.21
CA LEU A 91 -10.88 -4.35 -4.33
C LEU A 91 -10.05 -5.14 -3.30
N VAL A 92 -10.65 -6.13 -2.62
CA VAL A 92 -9.95 -7.00 -1.65
C VAL A 92 -8.77 -7.70 -2.33
N GLN A 93 -8.98 -8.25 -3.52
CA GLN A 93 -7.93 -8.92 -4.28
C GLN A 93 -6.81 -7.95 -4.70
N ALA A 94 -7.15 -6.77 -5.24
CA ALA A 94 -6.18 -5.76 -5.66
C ALA A 94 -5.32 -5.27 -4.49
N TYR A 95 -5.96 -4.97 -3.35
CA TYR A 95 -5.25 -4.55 -2.14
C TYR A 95 -4.27 -5.62 -1.66
N THR A 96 -4.76 -6.85 -1.45
CA THR A 96 -3.95 -7.97 -0.96
C THR A 96 -2.80 -8.30 -1.91
N GLN A 97 -3.05 -8.23 -3.23
CA GLN A 97 -2.01 -8.48 -4.23
C GLN A 97 -0.93 -7.40 -4.21
N LYS A 98 -1.30 -6.11 -4.12
CA LYS A 98 -0.34 -5.00 -4.08
C LYS A 98 0.47 -4.99 -2.80
N SER A 99 -0.15 -5.22 -1.64
CA SER A 99 0.57 -5.33 -0.38
C SER A 99 1.57 -6.51 -0.40
N ALA A 100 1.17 -7.67 -0.90
CA ALA A 100 2.04 -8.84 -1.01
C ALA A 100 3.21 -8.66 -1.99
N GLN A 101 2.98 -8.02 -3.16
CA GLN A 101 4.01 -7.73 -4.16
C GLN A 101 5.11 -6.81 -3.62
N SER A 102 4.75 -5.84 -2.77
CA SER A 102 5.65 -4.84 -2.21
C SER A 102 5.62 -4.85 -0.68
N ARG A 103 5.58 -6.04 -0.07
CA ARG A 103 5.34 -6.23 1.37
C ARG A 103 6.22 -5.35 2.26
N ARG A 104 7.54 -5.25 1.95
CA ARG A 104 8.45 -4.39 2.73
C ARG A 104 8.04 -2.93 2.66
N ARG A 105 7.77 -2.41 1.47
CA ARG A 105 7.32 -1.02 1.26
C ARG A 105 5.97 -0.77 1.94
N HIS A 106 5.05 -1.75 1.87
CA HIS A 106 3.75 -1.67 2.53
C HIS A 106 3.87 -1.57 4.05
N MET A 107 4.68 -2.43 4.67
CA MET A 107 4.92 -2.41 6.12
C MET A 107 5.59 -1.09 6.57
N ILE A 108 6.51 -0.54 5.77
CA ILE A 108 7.14 0.75 6.03
C ILE A 108 6.11 1.87 5.90
N ALA A 109 5.23 1.84 4.89
CA ALA A 109 4.17 2.82 4.70
C ALA A 109 3.18 2.87 5.88
N MET A 110 2.94 1.74 6.54
CA MET A 110 2.09 1.67 7.72
C MET A 110 2.75 2.20 9.00
N ASN A 111 4.08 2.10 9.11
CA ASN A 111 4.75 2.32 10.39
C ASN A 111 5.69 3.53 10.41
N ASP A 112 6.28 3.92 9.29
CA ASP A 112 7.45 4.79 9.26
C ASP A 112 7.19 6.22 8.72
N VAL A 113 5.98 6.51 8.23
CA VAL A 113 5.57 7.88 7.84
C VAL A 113 5.85 8.90 8.98
N LYS A 114 5.74 8.48 10.23
CA LYS A 114 5.99 9.29 11.43
C LYS A 114 7.41 9.85 11.52
N TYR A 115 8.39 9.25 10.85
CA TYR A 115 9.78 9.71 10.87
C TYR A 115 10.05 10.86 9.90
N LEU A 116 9.18 11.07 8.92
CA LEU A 116 9.33 12.17 7.96
C LEU A 116 9.00 13.54 8.58
N PRO A 117 9.67 14.59 8.15
CA PRO A 117 9.27 15.99 8.45
C PRO A 117 7.81 16.23 8.07
N GLU A 118 7.15 17.16 8.78
CA GLU A 118 5.71 17.41 8.61
C GLU A 118 5.32 17.76 7.17
N GLY A 119 6.12 18.58 6.49
CA GLY A 119 5.87 18.96 5.09
C GLY A 119 5.89 17.78 4.12
N MET A 120 6.68 16.74 4.41
CA MET A 120 6.72 15.50 3.62
C MET A 120 5.62 14.52 4.02
N ARG A 121 5.12 14.57 5.25
CA ARG A 121 4.05 13.67 5.71
C ARG A 121 2.70 14.00 5.09
N GLN A 122 2.37 15.27 4.90
CA GLN A 122 1.05 15.69 4.46
C GLN A 122 0.63 15.11 3.10
N PRO A 123 1.47 15.11 2.05
CA PRO A 123 1.13 14.45 0.78
C PRO A 123 0.83 12.95 0.93
N LEU A 124 1.61 12.23 1.76
CA LEU A 124 1.40 10.80 2.00
C LEU A 124 0.10 10.53 2.77
N ILE A 125 -0.21 11.36 3.78
CA ILE A 125 -1.48 11.29 4.51
C ILE A 125 -2.65 11.51 3.55
N GLU A 126 -2.51 12.41 2.59
CA GLU A 126 -3.55 12.65 1.59
C GLU A 126 -3.72 11.45 0.64
N LEU A 127 -2.64 10.82 0.20
CA LEU A 127 -2.70 9.58 -0.56
C LEU A 127 -3.39 8.46 0.24
N GLN A 128 -3.05 8.29 1.51
CA GLN A 128 -3.72 7.33 2.40
C GLN A 128 -5.22 7.64 2.54
N ARG A 129 -5.61 8.92 2.65
CA ARG A 129 -7.04 9.31 2.68
C ARG A 129 -7.76 8.93 1.40
N ARG A 130 -7.14 9.13 0.25
CA ARG A 130 -7.71 8.75 -1.05
C ARG A 130 -7.90 7.23 -1.16
N VAL A 131 -6.94 6.43 -0.67
CA VAL A 131 -7.08 4.97 -0.59
C VAL A 131 -8.29 4.58 0.28
N VAL A 132 -8.42 5.18 1.45
CA VAL A 132 -9.57 4.98 2.35
C VAL A 132 -10.88 5.40 1.69
N GLU A 133 -10.90 6.53 0.97
CA GLU A 133 -12.12 7.04 0.34
C GLU A 133 -12.62 6.13 -0.78
N VAL A 134 -11.74 5.56 -1.63
CA VAL A 134 -12.15 4.58 -2.65
C VAL A 134 -12.91 3.41 -2.02
N ALA A 135 -12.40 2.85 -0.94
CA ALA A 135 -13.07 1.75 -0.23
C ALA A 135 -14.37 2.22 0.45
N THR A 136 -14.39 3.44 1.01
CA THR A 136 -15.57 4.03 1.68
C THR A 136 -16.72 4.22 0.68
N GLU A 137 -16.46 4.76 -0.50
CA GLU A 137 -17.48 4.95 -1.54
C GLU A 137 -18.05 3.60 -2.01
N LEU A 138 -17.20 2.58 -2.13
CA LEU A 138 -17.68 1.25 -2.48
C LEU A 138 -18.60 0.68 -1.39
N LEU A 139 -18.28 0.85 -0.11
CA LEU A 139 -19.18 0.45 0.99
C LEU A 139 -20.50 1.22 0.98
N ARG A 140 -20.51 2.50 0.60
CA ARG A 140 -21.75 3.27 0.37
C ARG A 140 -22.59 2.68 -0.75
N SER A 141 -21.97 2.24 -1.83
CA SER A 141 -22.68 1.61 -2.94
C SER A 141 -23.27 0.24 -2.59
N LEU A 142 -22.62 -0.50 -1.71
CA LEU A 142 -23.10 -1.79 -1.19
C LEU A 142 -24.33 -1.64 -0.28
N ARG A 143 -24.38 -0.56 0.50
CA ARG A 143 -25.44 -0.36 1.47
C ARG A 143 -25.76 1.14 1.67
N PRO A 144 -26.48 1.77 0.74
CA PRO A 144 -26.64 3.22 0.69
C PRO A 144 -27.49 3.82 1.83
N GLY A 145 -28.23 3.00 2.57
CA GLY A 145 -29.12 3.45 3.65
C GLY A 145 -28.48 3.65 5.02
N MET A 146 -27.19 3.38 5.18
CA MET A 146 -26.51 3.54 6.47
C MET A 146 -26.19 5.00 6.80
N PRO A 147 -26.17 5.37 8.10
CA PRO A 147 -25.71 6.70 8.52
C PRO A 147 -24.28 6.99 8.03
N ARG A 148 -24.02 8.17 7.46
CA ARG A 148 -22.72 8.52 6.89
C ARG A 148 -21.54 8.30 7.84
N ARG A 149 -21.75 8.52 9.16
CA ARG A 149 -20.72 8.41 10.21
C ARG A 149 -20.16 7.00 10.39
N VAL A 150 -20.84 5.94 9.92
CA VAL A 150 -20.42 4.55 10.17
C VAL A 150 -19.58 3.97 9.02
N TYR A 151 -19.64 4.51 7.80
CA TYR A 151 -18.89 3.95 6.67
C TYR A 151 -17.37 3.99 6.91
N LYS A 152 -16.84 5.12 7.38
CA LYS A 152 -15.40 5.24 7.66
C LYS A 152 -14.90 4.25 8.70
N PRO A 153 -15.57 4.06 9.86
CA PRO A 153 -15.25 2.97 10.79
C PRO A 153 -15.24 1.59 10.12
N TYR A 154 -16.24 1.24 9.30
CA TYR A 154 -16.23 -0.04 8.57
C TYR A 154 -15.08 -0.14 7.58
N THR A 155 -14.78 0.93 6.86
CA THR A 155 -13.61 0.97 5.98
C THR A 155 -12.32 0.72 6.76
N MET A 156 -12.16 1.33 7.93
CA MET A 156 -10.97 1.14 8.77
C MET A 156 -10.88 -0.29 9.33
N LEU A 157 -12.02 -0.93 9.65
CA LEU A 157 -12.05 -2.35 10.01
C LEU A 157 -11.61 -3.24 8.85
N LEU A 158 -12.11 -2.97 7.63
CA LEU A 158 -11.67 -3.69 6.42
C LEU A 158 -10.17 -3.53 6.18
N ILE A 159 -9.67 -2.30 6.17
CA ILE A 159 -8.24 -2.01 5.94
C ILE A 159 -7.39 -2.65 7.05
N GLY A 160 -7.82 -2.60 8.31
CA GLY A 160 -7.15 -3.27 9.41
C GLY A 160 -7.07 -4.78 9.21
N MET A 161 -8.16 -5.40 8.76
CA MET A 161 -8.19 -6.83 8.42
C MET A 161 -7.22 -7.16 7.28
N LEU A 162 -7.19 -6.35 6.22
CA LEU A 162 -6.29 -6.54 5.08
C LEU A 162 -4.82 -6.35 5.49
N ASN A 163 -4.48 -5.27 6.18
CA ASN A 163 -3.12 -4.97 6.63
C ASN A 163 -2.56 -6.04 7.57
N TRP A 164 -3.41 -6.57 8.46
CA TRP A 164 -2.98 -7.60 9.41
C TRP A 164 -2.56 -8.90 8.71
N THR A 165 -3.08 -9.18 7.50
CA THR A 165 -2.67 -10.37 6.73
C THR A 165 -1.18 -10.38 6.43
N ASP A 166 -0.55 -9.23 6.21
CA ASP A 166 0.89 -9.13 5.95
C ASP A 166 1.77 -9.56 7.14
N VAL A 167 1.20 -9.60 8.35
CA VAL A 167 1.92 -10.03 9.54
C VAL A 167 2.03 -11.55 9.63
N TRP A 168 0.93 -12.26 9.40
CA TRP A 168 0.84 -13.71 9.67
C TRP A 168 0.70 -14.59 8.43
N TYR A 169 0.12 -14.10 7.33
CA TYR A 169 -0.12 -14.92 6.16
C TYR A 169 1.19 -15.26 5.42
N ARG A 170 1.26 -16.51 4.93
CA ARG A 170 2.37 -17.04 4.14
C ARG A 170 1.85 -17.73 2.89
N ASN A 171 2.36 -17.37 1.72
CA ASN A 171 1.93 -17.90 0.42
C ASN A 171 2.16 -19.43 0.29
N GLU A 172 3.16 -19.95 1.00
CA GLU A 172 3.51 -21.36 1.03
C GLU A 172 2.63 -22.17 1.98
N GLY A 173 1.77 -21.50 2.76
CA GLY A 173 0.84 -22.12 3.70
C GLY A 173 -0.27 -22.92 3.02
N PRO A 174 -1.13 -23.59 3.81
CA PRO A 174 -2.23 -24.42 3.29
C PRO A 174 -3.30 -23.61 2.56
N MET A 175 -3.51 -22.34 2.94
CA MET A 175 -4.48 -21.43 2.31
C MET A 175 -3.83 -20.66 1.17
N LYS A 176 -4.39 -20.75 -0.03
CA LYS A 176 -3.90 -20.01 -1.19
C LYS A 176 -4.36 -18.54 -1.18
N PRO A 177 -3.63 -17.61 -1.85
CA PRO A 177 -3.98 -16.18 -1.86
C PRO A 177 -5.42 -15.90 -2.30
N LYS A 178 -5.90 -16.60 -3.32
CA LYS A 178 -7.27 -16.48 -3.81
C LYS A 178 -8.30 -16.88 -2.73
N GLU A 179 -8.07 -17.99 -2.06
CA GLU A 179 -8.94 -18.46 -0.97
C GLU A 179 -8.95 -17.47 0.20
N LEU A 180 -7.80 -16.89 0.56
CA LEU A 180 -7.73 -15.85 1.58
C LEU A 180 -8.60 -14.64 1.22
N CYS A 181 -8.49 -14.14 -0.02
CA CYS A 181 -9.30 -13.02 -0.50
C CYS A 181 -10.80 -13.36 -0.48
N GLU A 182 -11.19 -14.56 -0.89
CA GLU A 182 -12.58 -15.03 -0.85
C GLU A 182 -13.11 -15.07 0.59
N ARG A 183 -12.33 -15.59 1.53
CA ARG A 183 -12.73 -15.64 2.96
C ARG A 183 -12.85 -14.25 3.59
N ILE A 184 -11.91 -13.35 3.31
CA ILE A 184 -11.99 -11.96 3.77
C ILE A 184 -13.26 -11.30 3.21
N THR A 185 -13.51 -11.46 1.90
CA THR A 185 -14.69 -10.92 1.24
C THR A 185 -15.99 -11.42 1.88
N GLN A 186 -16.13 -12.74 2.04
CA GLN A 186 -17.31 -13.35 2.64
C GLN A 186 -17.52 -12.92 4.09
N LEU A 187 -16.45 -12.99 4.90
CA LEU A 187 -16.53 -12.63 6.32
C LEU A 187 -16.97 -11.17 6.51
N PHE A 188 -16.38 -10.26 5.72
CA PHE A 188 -16.70 -8.84 5.81
C PHE A 188 -18.12 -8.54 5.31
N LEU A 189 -18.49 -9.05 4.13
CA LEU A 189 -19.79 -8.77 3.54
C LEU A 189 -20.94 -9.33 4.37
N HIS A 190 -20.83 -10.56 4.90
CA HIS A 190 -21.89 -11.14 5.74
C HIS A 190 -22.13 -10.31 6.99
N GLY A 191 -21.07 -9.83 7.67
CA GLY A 191 -21.23 -8.95 8.84
C GLY A 191 -21.77 -7.57 8.45
N PHE A 192 -21.20 -6.94 7.44
CA PHE A 192 -21.55 -5.58 7.01
C PHE A 192 -22.99 -5.49 6.45
N LEU A 193 -23.41 -6.48 5.65
CA LEU A 193 -24.75 -6.47 5.06
C LEU A 193 -25.85 -6.88 6.06
N ALA A 194 -25.51 -7.67 7.08
CA ALA A 194 -26.46 -8.11 8.10
C ALA A 194 -26.76 -7.04 9.18
N GLU A 195 -25.90 -6.02 9.34
CA GLU A 195 -26.10 -5.00 10.37
C GLU A 195 -27.42 -4.23 10.20
N GLY A 196 -28.25 -4.20 11.24
CA GLY A 196 -29.56 -3.52 11.24
C GLY A 196 -30.69 -4.30 10.53
N ALA A 197 -30.51 -5.59 10.28
CA ALA A 197 -31.57 -6.49 9.86
C ALA A 197 -32.37 -7.09 11.06
N ALA A 198 -32.12 -6.59 12.28
CA ALA A 198 -32.79 -6.97 13.50
C ALA A 198 -33.77 -5.89 13.95
#